data_6cd2e3ca3b79ab3d3754985ca211b812
#
_entry.id   6cd2e3ca3b79ab3d3754985ca211b812
#
_cell.length_a   1.000
_cell.length_b   1.000
_cell.length_c   1.000
_cell.angle_alpha   90.00
_cell.angle_beta   90.00
_cell.angle_gamma   90.00
#
_symmetry.space_group_name_H-M   'P 1'
#
loop_
_entity.id
_entity.type
_entity.pdbx_description
1 polymer ?
#
loop_
_entity_poly.entity_id
_entity_poly.type
_entity_poly.pdbx_seq_one_letter_code
_entity_poly.pdbx_strand_id
1 'polypeptide(L)' 'MTDYYIIQEIDRFVTKPHLYEKVTQGLNETYKDFSNRCHKIIKKAEKQLGGNFIIADITYLEKTNQTHLIQGV' A
#
# COMPACT_ATOMS: atom_id res chain seq x y z
N MET A 1 -17.02 -2.30 -2.38
CA MET A 1 -15.71 -2.56 -1.73
C MET A 1 -14.61 -2.03 -2.62
N THR A 2 -13.61 -1.42 -2.03
CA THR A 2 -12.49 -0.82 -2.77
C THR A 2 -11.20 -1.48 -2.35
N ASP A 3 -10.39 -1.86 -3.33
CA ASP A 3 -9.09 -2.45 -3.07
C ASP A 3 -8.01 -1.39 -3.00
N TYR A 4 -7.14 -1.53 -2.02
CA TYR A 4 -5.97 -0.70 -1.84
C TYR A 4 -4.75 -1.60 -1.68
N TYR A 5 -3.58 -0.99 -1.83
CA TYR A 5 -2.32 -1.73 -1.79
C TYR A 5 -1.35 -0.96 -0.90
N ILE A 6 -0.76 -1.68 0.03
CA ILE A 6 0.30 -1.09 0.87
C ILE A 6 1.61 -1.39 0.17
N ILE A 7 2.22 -0.34 -0.37
CA ILE A 7 3.45 -0.45 -1.15
C ILE A 7 4.54 0.40 -0.52
N GLN A 8 5.77 -0.01 -0.77
CA GLN A 8 6.93 0.73 -0.34
C GLN A 8 7.08 1.98 -1.21
N GLU A 9 7.40 3.11 -0.59
CA GLU A 9 7.57 4.37 -1.31
C GLU A 9 8.96 4.42 -1.95
N ILE A 10 9.02 4.87 -3.20
CA ILE A 10 10.30 5.06 -3.91
C ILE A 10 11.02 6.26 -3.32
N ASP A 11 12.29 6.10 -2.96
CA ASP A 11 13.16 7.18 -2.51
C ASP A 11 14.59 6.87 -2.90
N ARG A 12 15.56 7.66 -2.38
CA ARG A 12 16.97 7.46 -2.76
C ARG A 12 17.53 6.10 -2.32
N PHE A 13 16.94 5.49 -1.30
CA PHE A 13 17.38 4.21 -0.78
C PHE A 13 16.54 3.04 -1.28
N VAL A 14 15.32 3.31 -1.72
CA VAL A 14 14.38 2.30 -2.20
C VAL A 14 14.07 2.58 -3.66
N THR A 15 14.80 1.91 -4.55
CA THR A 15 14.65 2.08 -6.00
C THR A 15 13.73 1.03 -6.61
N LYS A 16 13.52 -0.10 -5.91
CA LYS A 16 12.63 -1.18 -6.33
C LYS A 16 11.64 -1.47 -5.21
N PRO A 17 10.53 -0.73 -5.16
CA PRO A 17 9.57 -0.90 -4.08
C PRO A 17 8.88 -2.25 -4.13
N HIS A 18 8.47 -2.73 -2.96
CA HIS A 18 7.75 -3.99 -2.81
C HIS A 18 6.28 -3.73 -2.48
N LEU A 19 5.42 -4.58 -3.00
CA LEU A 19 4.06 -4.70 -2.50
C LEU A 19 4.11 -5.49 -1.20
N TYR A 20 3.56 -4.90 -0.13
CA TYR A 20 3.51 -5.59 1.16
C TYR A 20 2.22 -6.37 1.32
N GLU A 21 1.09 -5.70 1.08
CA GLU A 21 -0.22 -6.33 1.29
C GLU A 21 -1.31 -5.62 0.50
N LYS A 22 -2.25 -6.40 -0.04
CA LYS A 22 -3.49 -5.89 -0.61
C LYS A 22 -4.52 -5.81 0.51
N VAL A 23 -5.18 -4.67 0.67
CA VAL A 23 -6.16 -4.44 1.72
C VAL A 23 -7.45 -3.92 1.10
N THR A 24 -8.57 -4.52 1.47
CA THR A 24 -9.87 -4.14 0.93
C THR A 24 -10.68 -3.42 1.99
N GLN A 25 -11.19 -2.22 1.65
CA GLN A 25 -12.11 -1.50 2.52
C GLN A 25 -13.47 -2.20 2.51
N GLY A 26 -13.99 -2.52 3.69
CA GLY A 26 -15.28 -3.19 3.83
C GLY A 26 -16.45 -2.28 3.46
N LEU A 27 -17.60 -2.89 3.17
CA LEU A 27 -18.81 -2.16 2.77
C LEU A 27 -19.28 -1.16 3.83
N ASN A 28 -19.17 -1.52 5.10
CA ASN A 28 -19.61 -0.67 6.21
C ASN A 28 -18.44 -0.04 6.96
N GLU A 29 -17.24 -0.16 6.42
CA GLU A 29 -16.05 0.40 7.03
C GLU A 29 -15.86 1.84 6.56
N THR A 30 -15.75 2.78 7.52
CA THR A 30 -15.46 4.17 7.17
C THR A 30 -14.02 4.27 6.69
N TYR A 31 -13.71 5.31 5.92
CA TYR A 31 -12.32 5.53 5.49
C TYR A 31 -11.39 5.73 6.67
N LYS A 32 -11.88 6.39 7.73
CA LYS A 32 -11.10 6.60 8.96
C LYS A 32 -10.70 5.27 9.61
N ASP A 33 -11.66 4.36 9.76
CA ASP A 33 -11.39 3.04 10.35
C ASP A 33 -10.47 2.23 9.45
N PHE A 34 -10.70 2.28 8.14
CA PHE A 34 -9.84 1.61 7.17
C PHE A 34 -8.41 2.15 7.23
N SER A 35 -8.26 3.48 7.25
CA SER A 35 -6.95 4.13 7.33
C SER A 35 -6.20 3.72 8.61
N ASN A 36 -6.92 3.68 9.75
CA ASN A 36 -6.31 3.25 11.01
C ASN A 36 -5.83 1.81 10.95
N ARG A 37 -6.60 0.94 10.31
CA ARG A 37 -6.23 -0.47 10.10
C ARG A 37 -4.98 -0.56 9.22
N CYS A 38 -4.95 0.20 8.13
CA CYS A 38 -3.80 0.24 7.22
C CYS A 38 -2.55 0.78 7.90
N HIS A 39 -2.67 1.79 8.77
CA HIS A 39 -1.52 2.34 9.49
C HIS A 39 -0.85 1.31 10.41
N LYS A 40 -1.62 0.42 11.00
CA LYS A 40 -1.06 -0.67 11.81
C LYS A 40 -0.24 -1.62 10.94
N ILE A 41 -0.75 -1.91 9.75
CA ILE A 41 -0.04 -2.76 8.79
C ILE A 41 1.24 -2.07 8.31
N ILE A 42 1.14 -0.76 8.01
CA ILE A 42 2.29 0.03 7.57
C ILE A 42 3.40 0.04 8.62
N LYS A 43 3.07 0.25 9.88
CA LYS A 43 4.08 0.23 10.95
C LYS A 43 4.81 -1.10 11.01
N LYS A 44 4.08 -2.19 10.83
CA LYS A 44 4.65 -3.53 10.81
C LYS A 44 5.57 -3.71 9.58
N ALA A 45 5.12 -3.23 8.42
CA ALA A 45 5.90 -3.32 7.19
C ALA A 45 7.20 -2.53 7.29
N GLU A 46 7.15 -1.31 7.83
CA GLU A 46 8.33 -0.46 8.01
C GLU A 46 9.33 -1.10 8.96
N LYS A 47 8.85 -1.76 10.00
CA LYS A 47 9.71 -2.46 10.94
C LYS A 47 10.40 -3.67 10.30
N GLN A 48 9.70 -4.38 9.43
CA GLN A 48 10.22 -5.61 8.81
C GLN A 48 11.14 -5.33 7.62
N LEU A 49 10.79 -4.36 6.78
CA LEU A 49 11.47 -4.13 5.52
C LEU A 49 12.23 -2.80 5.45
N GLY A 50 11.97 -1.90 6.38
CA GLY A 50 12.54 -0.55 6.34
C GLY A 50 11.89 0.33 5.28
N GLY A 51 12.27 1.61 5.25
CA GLY A 51 11.70 2.58 4.34
C GLY A 51 10.32 3.04 4.79
N ASN A 52 9.62 3.72 3.90
CA ASN A 52 8.27 4.23 4.14
C ASN A 52 7.28 3.48 3.27
N PHE A 53 6.08 3.25 3.81
CA PHE A 53 5.01 2.59 3.08
C PHE A 53 3.81 3.52 2.97
N ILE A 54 3.07 3.40 1.87
CA ILE A 54 1.89 4.22 1.59
C ILE A 54 0.72 3.32 1.22
N ILE A 55 -0.49 3.89 1.34
CA ILE A 55 -1.72 3.26 0.88
C ILE A 55 -1.97 3.78 -0.54
N ALA A 56 -1.98 2.88 -1.51
CA ALA A 56 -2.16 3.24 -2.91
C ALA A 56 -3.37 2.56 -3.50
N ASP A 57 -4.11 3.27 -4.35
CA ASP A 57 -5.16 2.67 -5.16
C ASP A 57 -4.64 2.43 -6.58
N ILE A 58 -5.49 1.84 -7.42
CA ILE A 58 -5.09 1.52 -8.80
C ILE A 58 -4.76 2.79 -9.60
N THR A 59 -5.47 3.89 -9.32
CA THR A 59 -5.24 5.16 -10.01
C THR A 59 -3.83 5.70 -9.72
N TYR A 60 -3.42 5.65 -8.46
CA TYR A 60 -2.07 6.05 -8.06
C TYR A 60 -1.01 5.16 -8.73
N LEU A 61 -1.24 3.85 -8.76
CA LEU A 61 -0.30 2.91 -9.36
C LEU A 61 -0.15 3.15 -10.87
N GLU A 62 -1.25 3.46 -11.54
CA GLU A 62 -1.23 3.80 -12.96
C GLU A 62 -0.45 5.09 -13.22
N LYS A 63 -0.71 6.13 -12.43
CA LYS A 63 -0.03 7.43 -12.56
C LYS A 63 1.48 7.32 -12.35
N THR A 64 1.91 6.42 -11.49
CA THR A 64 3.32 6.28 -11.13
C THR A 64 4.02 5.12 -11.85
N ASN A 65 3.32 4.48 -12.81
CA ASN A 65 3.83 3.34 -13.57
C ASN A 65 4.26 2.19 -12.66
N GLN A 66 3.47 1.92 -11.63
CA GLN A 66 3.77 0.88 -10.64
C GLN A 66 2.78 -0.29 -10.67
N THR A 67 1.97 -0.40 -11.72
CA THR A 67 0.99 -1.48 -11.82
C THR A 67 1.63 -2.87 -11.82
N HIS A 68 2.90 -2.96 -12.21
CA HIS A 68 3.63 -4.23 -12.18
C HIS A 68 3.74 -4.81 -10.77
N LEU A 69 3.64 -3.99 -9.72
CA LEU A 69 3.72 -4.45 -8.34
C LEU A 69 2.53 -5.34 -7.96
N ILE A 70 1.40 -5.17 -8.62
CA ILE A 70 0.18 -5.91 -8.32
C ILE A 70 -0.18 -6.95 -9.38
N GLN A 71 0.64 -7.11 -10.41
CA GLN A 71 0.40 -8.12 -11.43
C GLN A 71 0.61 -9.51 -10.82
N GLY A 72 -0.38 -10.39 -11.03
CA GLY A 72 -0.35 -11.73 -10.49
C GLY A 72 -0.86 -11.86 -9.06
N VAL A 73 -1.38 -10.77 -8.52
CA VAL A 73 -1.95 -10.76 -7.15
C VAL A 73 -3.47 -10.94 -7.19
#